data_911ffd6cfa9a0410ca024c4befbdb187
#
_entry.id   911ffd6cfa9a0410ca024c4befbdb187
#
_cell.length_a   1.000
_cell.length_b   1.000
_cell.length_c   1.000
_cell.angle_alpha   90.00
_cell.angle_beta   90.00
_cell.angle_gamma   90.00
#
_symmetry.space_group_name_H-M   'P 1'
#
loop_
_entity.id
_entity.type
_entity.pdbx_description
1 polymer ?
#
loop_
_entity_poly.entity_id
_entity_poly.type
_entity_poly.pdbx_seq_one_letter_code
_entity_poly.pdbx_strand_id
1 'polypeptide(L)'
;MSSQSSRAIFAALMMILASLAGCIGTDDLEDDDTSAESLGTVIASTYHVEQLASAVGGDLVTVEMMSTMNIPVHDYEPSATDLIRLSQADVFFYHGLGLEPWVEGALANMDSDGPVAVETHTMPTGETTLDFESMLIDNLCSSLTDPA
;
A
#
# COMPACT_ATOMS: atom_id res chain seq x y z
N MET A 1 66.37 -26.10 -5.77
CA MET A 1 65.54 -25.26 -4.90
C MET A 1 64.30 -24.68 -5.59
N SER A 2 63.76 -25.23 -6.67
CA SER A 2 62.62 -24.69 -7.44
C SER A 2 61.26 -25.42 -7.29
N SER A 3 61.31 -26.65 -6.80
CA SER A 3 60.07 -27.47 -6.76
C SER A 3 59.13 -27.14 -5.57
N GLN A 4 59.68 -26.69 -4.43
CA GLN A 4 58.85 -26.33 -3.26
C GLN A 4 58.14 -25.00 -3.41
N SER A 5 58.78 -24.00 -4.03
CA SER A 5 58.19 -22.72 -4.28
C SER A 5 57.01 -22.78 -5.28
N SER A 6 57.14 -23.62 -6.36
CA SER A 6 56.05 -23.85 -7.30
C SER A 6 54.81 -24.50 -6.63
N ARG A 7 55.05 -25.46 -5.72
CA ARG A 7 53.93 -26.15 -5.01
C ARG A 7 53.20 -25.21 -4.03
N ALA A 8 53.95 -24.30 -3.39
CA ALA A 8 53.36 -23.31 -2.50
C ALA A 8 52.52 -22.26 -3.26
N ILE A 9 52.98 -21.83 -4.44
CA ILE A 9 52.27 -20.90 -5.31
C ILE A 9 50.99 -21.54 -5.89
N PHE A 10 51.05 -22.81 -6.31
CA PHE A 10 49.86 -23.52 -6.74
C PHE A 10 48.83 -23.72 -5.63
N ALA A 11 49.25 -24.05 -4.40
CA ALA A 11 48.37 -24.20 -3.29
C ALA A 11 47.68 -22.82 -2.90
N ALA A 12 48.43 -21.72 -2.92
CA ALA A 12 47.90 -20.40 -2.67
C ALA A 12 46.90 -19.97 -3.76
N LEU A 13 47.20 -20.25 -5.02
CA LEU A 13 46.31 -19.95 -6.17
C LEU A 13 45.02 -20.77 -6.10
N MET A 14 45.09 -22.04 -5.70
CA MET A 14 43.90 -22.90 -5.48
C MET A 14 43.03 -22.41 -4.34
N MET A 15 43.58 -21.88 -3.25
CA MET A 15 42.80 -21.31 -2.16
C MET A 15 42.11 -20.01 -2.55
N ILE A 16 42.75 -19.19 -3.36
CA ILE A 16 42.13 -17.94 -3.87
C ILE A 16 41.01 -18.26 -4.85
N LEU A 17 41.16 -19.25 -5.70
CA LEU A 17 40.10 -19.67 -6.63
C LEU A 17 38.92 -20.34 -5.91
N ALA A 18 39.15 -21.07 -4.81
CA ALA A 18 38.09 -21.67 -4.01
C ALA A 18 37.25 -20.61 -3.24
N SER A 19 37.85 -19.48 -2.88
CA SER A 19 37.12 -18.39 -2.22
C SER A 19 36.27 -17.54 -3.18
N LEU A 20 36.50 -17.59 -4.49
CA LEU A 20 35.66 -16.91 -5.49
C LEU A 20 34.52 -17.80 -6.01
N ALA A 21 34.56 -19.11 -5.76
CA ALA A 21 33.50 -20.04 -6.18
C ALA A 21 32.31 -20.09 -5.21
N GLY A 22 32.35 -19.34 -4.11
CA GLY A 22 31.33 -19.35 -3.06
C GLY A 22 30.09 -18.51 -3.34
N CYS A 23 29.89 -17.91 -4.53
CA CYS A 23 28.74 -17.08 -4.86
C CYS A 23 28.11 -17.40 -6.22
N ILE A 24 28.29 -18.62 -6.71
CA ILE A 24 27.45 -19.14 -7.80
C ILE A 24 26.76 -20.38 -7.22
N GLY A 25 26.00 -20.18 -6.14
CA GLY A 25 24.83 -20.98 -5.91
C GLY A 25 23.87 -20.64 -7.03
N THR A 26 23.67 -21.54 -7.95
CA THR A 26 22.37 -21.68 -8.59
C THR A 26 21.47 -22.23 -7.50
N ASP A 27 21.07 -21.36 -6.55
CA ASP A 27 19.80 -21.53 -5.97
C ASP A 27 18.85 -21.45 -7.16
N ASP A 28 18.28 -22.57 -7.54
CA ASP A 28 16.97 -22.57 -8.13
C ASP A 28 16.12 -21.81 -7.09
N LEU A 29 16.09 -20.46 -7.21
CA LEU A 29 15.00 -19.69 -6.75
C LEU A 29 13.85 -20.28 -7.56
N GLU A 30 13.21 -21.31 -7.00
CA GLU A 30 11.80 -21.43 -7.23
C GLU A 30 11.33 -20.02 -6.92
N ASP A 31 10.98 -19.25 -7.96
CA ASP A 31 10.09 -18.13 -7.83
C ASP A 31 8.90 -18.75 -7.10
N ASP A 32 8.95 -18.68 -5.77
CA ASP A 32 7.77 -18.72 -4.96
C ASP A 32 7.04 -17.43 -5.37
N ASP A 33 6.39 -17.53 -6.54
CA ASP A 33 5.38 -16.61 -7.00
C ASP A 33 4.18 -16.76 -6.05
N THR A 34 4.47 -16.50 -4.77
CA THR A 34 3.50 -16.08 -3.82
C THR A 34 3.20 -14.64 -4.24
N SER A 35 2.52 -14.49 -5.39
CA SER A 35 1.78 -13.29 -5.68
C SER A 35 0.87 -13.12 -4.46
N ALA A 36 1.27 -12.25 -3.55
CA ALA A 36 0.47 -11.94 -2.39
C ALA A 36 -0.92 -11.57 -2.94
N GLU A 37 -1.92 -12.33 -2.53
CA GLU A 37 -3.29 -12.14 -3.00
C GLU A 37 -3.66 -10.69 -2.68
N SER A 38 -4.11 -9.94 -3.70
CA SER A 38 -4.51 -8.55 -3.53
C SER A 38 -5.65 -8.48 -2.51
N LEU A 39 -5.49 -7.65 -1.50
CA LEU A 39 -6.53 -7.39 -0.49
C LEU A 39 -7.68 -6.54 -1.05
N GLY A 40 -7.49 -5.93 -2.24
CA GLY A 40 -8.55 -5.22 -2.93
C GLY A 40 -8.16 -3.81 -3.39
N THR A 41 -9.20 -3.05 -3.75
CA THR A 41 -9.09 -1.67 -4.26
C THR A 41 -9.55 -0.67 -3.21
N VAL A 42 -8.69 0.28 -2.93
CA VAL A 42 -8.93 1.39 -2.00
C VAL A 42 -9.09 2.67 -2.80
N ILE A 43 -10.14 3.44 -2.52
CA ILE A 43 -10.27 4.81 -3.03
C ILE A 43 -10.09 5.79 -1.88
N ALA A 44 -9.32 6.84 -2.10
CA ALA A 44 -9.09 7.91 -1.15
C ALA A 44 -9.57 9.26 -1.69
N SER A 45 -10.19 10.07 -0.85
CA SER A 45 -10.65 11.41 -1.23
C SER A 45 -9.53 12.43 -1.27
N THR A 46 -8.49 12.26 -0.44
CA THR A 46 -7.39 13.20 -0.27
C THR A 46 -6.04 12.55 -0.54
N TYR A 47 -5.10 13.35 -1.06
CA TYR A 47 -3.77 12.88 -1.45
C TYR A 47 -2.98 12.30 -0.27
N HIS A 48 -3.05 12.90 0.92
CA HIS A 48 -2.29 12.39 2.06
C HIS A 48 -2.82 11.02 2.54
N VAL A 49 -4.12 10.79 2.46
CA VAL A 49 -4.73 9.49 2.78
C VAL A 49 -4.33 8.45 1.74
N GLU A 50 -4.32 8.82 0.46
CA GLU A 50 -3.86 7.95 -0.64
C GLU A 50 -2.39 7.52 -0.40
N GLN A 51 -1.50 8.46 -0.06
CA GLN A 51 -0.10 8.16 0.22
C GLN A 51 0.06 7.26 1.45
N LEU A 52 -0.72 7.48 2.50
CA LEU A 52 -0.69 6.63 3.70
C LEU A 52 -1.22 5.22 3.39
N ALA A 53 -2.34 5.11 2.68
CA ALA A 53 -2.91 3.83 2.27
C ALA A 53 -1.92 3.03 1.41
N SER A 54 -1.27 3.70 0.46
CA SER A 54 -0.22 3.08 -0.38
C SER A 54 1.00 2.65 0.43
N ALA A 55 1.43 3.48 1.40
CA ALA A 55 2.58 3.15 2.24
C ALA A 55 2.32 1.96 3.18
N VAL A 56 1.08 1.82 3.68
CA VAL A 56 0.68 0.72 4.57
C VAL A 56 0.38 -0.55 3.78
N GLY A 57 -0.37 -0.41 2.68
CA GLY A 57 -0.84 -1.54 1.87
C GLY A 57 0.22 -2.13 0.94
N GLY A 58 1.21 -1.32 0.52
CA GLY A 58 2.25 -1.74 -0.41
C GLY A 58 1.66 -2.36 -1.67
N ASP A 59 2.20 -3.51 -2.07
CA ASP A 59 1.75 -4.26 -3.24
C ASP A 59 0.48 -5.11 -3.00
N LEU A 60 -0.04 -5.09 -1.76
CA LEU A 60 -1.23 -5.86 -1.38
C LEU A 60 -2.54 -5.16 -1.76
N VAL A 61 -2.54 -3.86 -2.00
CA VAL A 61 -3.72 -3.08 -2.34
C VAL A 61 -3.49 -2.22 -3.56
N THR A 62 -4.54 -2.01 -4.34
CA THR A 62 -4.56 -0.97 -5.36
C THR A 62 -5.17 0.29 -4.77
N VAL A 63 -4.39 1.37 -4.65
CA VAL A 63 -4.89 2.63 -4.10
C VAL A 63 -5.10 3.64 -5.22
N GLU A 64 -6.28 4.25 -5.26
CA GLU A 64 -6.66 5.25 -6.25
C GLU A 64 -7.18 6.52 -5.59
N MET A 65 -6.92 7.67 -6.22
CA MET A 65 -7.56 8.92 -5.85
C MET A 65 -8.97 9.01 -6.43
N MET A 66 -9.93 9.51 -5.64
CA MET A 66 -11.28 9.80 -6.13
C MET A 66 -11.25 10.85 -7.24
N SER A 67 -10.57 11.97 -7.03
CA SER A 67 -10.32 12.98 -8.05
C SER A 67 -8.90 12.85 -8.60
N THR A 68 -8.77 12.62 -9.91
CA THR A 68 -7.49 12.64 -10.64
C THR A 68 -7.12 14.04 -11.13
N MET A 69 -7.98 15.02 -10.92
CA MET A 69 -7.80 16.42 -11.34
C MET A 69 -7.30 17.26 -10.15
N ASN A 70 -6.62 18.35 -10.45
CA ASN A 70 -6.15 19.31 -9.45
C ASN A 70 -7.29 20.23 -8.98
N ILE A 71 -8.38 19.61 -8.51
CA ILE A 71 -9.57 20.27 -7.97
C ILE A 71 -9.54 20.11 -6.46
N PRO A 72 -9.74 21.18 -5.67
CA PRO A 72 -9.91 21.06 -4.23
C PRO A 72 -11.05 20.09 -3.89
N VAL A 73 -10.86 19.24 -2.92
CA VAL A 73 -11.80 18.15 -2.61
C VAL A 73 -13.20 18.64 -2.24
N HIS A 74 -13.30 19.84 -1.66
CA HIS A 74 -14.58 20.47 -1.33
C HIS A 74 -15.33 21.09 -2.54
N ASP A 75 -14.64 21.30 -3.66
CA ASP A 75 -15.21 21.76 -4.92
C ASP A 75 -15.40 20.64 -5.94
N TYR A 76 -14.99 19.42 -5.58
CA TYR A 76 -15.10 18.26 -6.45
C TYR A 76 -16.54 17.75 -6.51
N GLU A 77 -17.02 17.49 -7.73
CA GLU A 77 -18.29 16.83 -7.99
C GLU A 77 -18.03 15.53 -8.75
N PRO A 78 -18.32 14.35 -8.14
CA PRO A 78 -18.11 13.08 -8.81
C PRO A 78 -18.95 12.94 -10.06
N SER A 79 -18.32 12.56 -11.17
CA SER A 79 -19.03 12.14 -12.37
C SER A 79 -19.70 10.77 -12.18
N ALA A 80 -20.60 10.41 -13.09
CA ALA A 80 -21.21 9.07 -13.06
C ALA A 80 -20.15 7.96 -13.15
N THR A 81 -19.06 8.18 -13.88
CA THR A 81 -17.94 7.22 -13.97
C THR A 81 -17.20 7.10 -12.63
N ASP A 82 -17.03 8.21 -11.92
CA ASP A 82 -16.39 8.21 -10.61
C ASP A 82 -17.24 7.45 -9.58
N LEU A 83 -18.57 7.63 -9.63
CA LEU A 83 -19.48 6.90 -8.76
C LEU A 83 -19.49 5.40 -9.05
N ILE A 84 -19.40 4.99 -10.32
CA ILE A 84 -19.27 3.57 -10.69
C ILE A 84 -17.94 3.02 -10.14
N ARG A 85 -16.83 3.73 -10.31
CA ARG A 85 -15.53 3.34 -9.78
C ARG A 85 -15.56 3.22 -8.26
N LEU A 86 -16.19 4.19 -7.58
CA LEU A 86 -16.37 4.17 -6.15
C LEU A 86 -17.19 2.96 -5.68
N SER A 87 -18.28 2.64 -6.37
CA SER A 87 -19.12 1.49 -6.01
C SER A 87 -18.45 0.13 -6.22
N GLN A 88 -17.35 0.06 -6.97
CA GLN A 88 -16.58 -1.15 -7.24
C GLN A 88 -15.35 -1.28 -6.31
N ALA A 89 -15.07 -0.27 -5.49
CA ALA A 89 -13.98 -0.33 -4.53
C ALA A 89 -14.38 -1.16 -3.29
N ASP A 90 -13.39 -1.76 -2.64
CA ASP A 90 -13.58 -2.49 -1.39
C ASP A 90 -13.66 -1.53 -0.20
N VAL A 91 -12.81 -0.49 -0.22
CA VAL A 91 -12.74 0.51 0.86
C VAL A 91 -12.67 1.91 0.28
N PHE A 92 -13.37 2.83 0.91
CA PHE A 92 -13.32 4.26 0.61
C PHE A 92 -12.93 5.06 1.84
N PHE A 93 -11.75 5.69 1.80
CA PHE A 93 -11.30 6.60 2.84
C PHE A 93 -11.58 8.04 2.45
N TYR A 94 -12.29 8.76 3.31
CA TYR A 94 -12.55 10.18 3.15
C TYR A 94 -12.20 10.97 4.41
N HIS A 95 -11.91 12.24 4.25
CA HIS A 95 -11.49 13.07 5.37
C HIS A 95 -12.58 13.19 6.44
N GLY A 96 -13.79 13.54 6.03
CA GLY A 96 -14.87 13.82 6.94
C GLY A 96 -14.91 15.29 7.40
N LEU A 97 -15.65 15.56 8.48
CA LEU A 97 -15.84 16.92 9.04
C LEU A 97 -16.41 17.93 8.00
N GLY A 98 -17.09 17.43 6.96
CA GLY A 98 -17.68 18.26 5.91
C GLY A 98 -16.69 18.77 4.88
N LEU A 99 -15.46 18.25 4.84
CA LEU A 99 -14.47 18.60 3.82
C LEU A 99 -14.92 18.16 2.42
N GLU A 100 -15.61 17.02 2.33
CA GLU A 100 -16.16 16.47 1.10
C GLU A 100 -17.70 16.53 1.12
N PRO A 101 -18.30 17.62 0.72
CA PRO A 101 -19.76 17.78 0.81
C PRO A 101 -20.55 16.82 -0.09
N TRP A 102 -19.90 16.23 -1.07
CA TRP A 102 -20.47 15.29 -2.03
C TRP A 102 -20.56 13.83 -1.48
N VAL A 103 -19.77 13.47 -0.46
CA VAL A 103 -19.64 12.09 0.02
C VAL A 103 -20.95 11.53 0.54
N GLU A 104 -21.68 12.27 1.37
CA GLU A 104 -22.96 11.82 1.91
C GLU A 104 -23.95 11.49 0.79
N GLY A 105 -24.04 12.35 -0.23
CA GLY A 105 -24.89 12.13 -1.38
C GLY A 105 -24.46 10.96 -2.26
N ALA A 106 -23.15 10.75 -2.42
CA ALA A 106 -22.61 9.64 -3.17
C ALA A 106 -22.90 8.29 -2.49
N LEU A 107 -22.62 8.19 -1.21
CA LEU A 107 -22.83 6.96 -0.43
C LEU A 107 -24.32 6.62 -0.26
N ALA A 108 -25.19 7.62 -0.08
CA ALA A 108 -26.64 7.41 0.07
C ALA A 108 -27.33 6.81 -1.17
N ASN A 109 -26.68 6.92 -2.33
CA ASN A 109 -27.18 6.37 -3.60
C ASN A 109 -26.52 5.04 -3.98
N MET A 110 -25.67 4.48 -3.11
CA MET A 110 -25.08 3.16 -3.31
C MET A 110 -25.90 2.09 -2.61
N ASP A 111 -26.00 0.94 -3.25
CA ASP A 111 -26.60 -0.25 -2.67
C ASP A 111 -25.73 -0.82 -1.53
N SER A 112 -26.22 -1.84 -0.86
CA SER A 112 -25.50 -2.54 0.24
C SER A 112 -24.14 -3.15 -0.20
N ASP A 113 -23.89 -3.20 -1.50
CA ASP A 113 -22.66 -3.74 -2.09
C ASP A 113 -21.62 -2.63 -2.40
N GLY A 114 -21.83 -1.41 -1.92
CA GLY A 114 -20.87 -0.32 -2.01
C GLY A 114 -19.64 -0.52 -1.09
N PRO A 115 -18.61 0.33 -1.20
CA PRO A 115 -17.38 0.21 -0.43
C PRO A 115 -17.64 0.37 1.07
N VAL A 116 -16.78 -0.23 1.88
CA VAL A 116 -16.68 0.14 3.30
C VAL A 116 -16.18 1.58 3.40
N ALA A 117 -17.04 2.51 3.80
CA ALA A 117 -16.70 3.93 3.88
C ALA A 117 -16.15 4.26 5.28
N VAL A 118 -14.94 4.82 5.32
CA VAL A 118 -14.21 5.12 6.56
C VAL A 118 -13.85 6.61 6.61
N GLU A 119 -14.38 7.29 7.60
CA GLU A 119 -14.01 8.67 7.91
C GLU A 119 -12.66 8.67 8.64
N THR A 120 -11.66 9.38 8.09
CA THR A 120 -10.29 9.36 8.60
C THR A 120 -10.04 10.43 9.66
N HIS A 121 -10.81 11.51 9.67
CA HIS A 121 -10.65 12.64 10.58
C HIS A 121 -11.88 12.80 11.49
N THR A 122 -12.20 11.74 12.21
CA THR A 122 -13.13 11.88 13.34
C THR A 122 -12.46 12.70 14.43
N MET A 123 -13.15 13.66 15.03
CA MET A 123 -12.62 14.46 16.15
C MET A 123 -12.76 13.67 17.47
N PRO A 124 -11.76 12.88 17.89
CA PRO A 124 -11.81 12.25 19.20
C PRO A 124 -11.68 13.34 20.26
N THR A 125 -12.58 13.32 21.23
CA THR A 125 -12.59 14.32 22.30
C THR A 125 -11.34 14.17 23.15
N GLY A 126 -10.42 15.14 23.06
CA GLY A 126 -9.22 15.23 23.89
C GLY A 126 -7.96 14.58 23.33
N GLU A 127 -7.95 14.16 22.06
CA GLU A 127 -6.76 13.60 21.45
C GLU A 127 -5.86 14.65 20.76
N THR A 128 -4.57 14.34 20.65
CA THR A 128 -3.58 15.18 20.00
C THR A 128 -3.44 14.82 18.52
N THR A 129 -2.82 15.69 17.72
CA THR A 129 -2.62 15.44 16.28
C THR A 129 -1.83 14.14 16.00
N LEU A 130 -0.94 13.73 16.91
CA LEU A 130 -0.16 12.48 16.75
C LEU A 130 -1.02 11.23 16.96
N ASP A 131 -1.98 11.29 17.90
CA ASP A 131 -2.92 10.21 18.15
C ASP A 131 -3.84 10.01 16.94
N PHE A 132 -4.11 11.08 16.23
CA PHE A 132 -4.93 11.12 15.03
C PHE A 132 -4.33 10.29 13.88
N GLU A 133 -3.04 10.44 13.62
CA GLU A 133 -2.34 9.66 12.60
C GLU A 133 -2.27 8.18 12.95
N SER A 134 -2.09 7.86 14.23
CA SER A 134 -2.13 6.48 14.73
C SER A 134 -3.50 5.85 14.51
N MET A 135 -4.58 6.57 14.79
CA MET A 135 -5.96 6.12 14.53
C MET A 135 -6.22 5.89 13.03
N LEU A 136 -5.68 6.75 12.17
CA LEU A 136 -5.81 6.57 10.72
C LEU A 136 -5.14 5.27 10.25
N ILE A 137 -3.94 4.99 10.75
CA ILE A 137 -3.22 3.75 10.44
C ILE A 137 -3.99 2.53 10.95
N ASP A 138 -4.51 2.58 12.18
CA ASP A 138 -5.31 1.49 12.75
C ASP A 138 -6.60 1.25 11.95
N ASN A 139 -7.27 2.30 11.50
CA ASN A 139 -8.46 2.20 10.66
C ASN A 139 -8.14 1.60 9.29
N LEU A 140 -7.02 2.02 8.67
CA LEU A 140 -6.54 1.44 7.42
C LEU A 140 -6.29 -0.06 7.58
N CYS A 141 -5.52 -0.45 8.59
CA CYS A 141 -5.21 -1.85 8.86
C CYS A 141 -6.48 -2.67 9.10
N SER A 142 -7.36 -2.21 9.97
CA SER A 142 -8.60 -2.93 10.33
C SER A 142 -9.51 -3.12 9.13
N SER A 143 -9.72 -2.06 8.34
CA SER A 143 -10.62 -2.10 7.17
C SER A 143 -10.10 -2.98 6.03
N LEU A 144 -8.77 -3.14 5.93
CA LEU A 144 -8.16 -4.00 4.91
C LEU A 144 -8.05 -5.46 5.35
N THR A 145 -7.92 -5.74 6.66
CA THR A 145 -7.71 -7.09 7.17
C THR A 145 -8.99 -7.76 7.66
N ASP A 146 -10.00 -6.99 8.06
CA ASP A 146 -11.29 -7.48 8.54
C ASP A 146 -12.42 -6.59 7.99
N PRO A 147 -12.69 -6.68 6.68
CA PRO A 147 -13.79 -5.94 6.06
C PRO A 147 -15.12 -6.45 6.65
N ALA A 148 -15.94 -5.53 7.15
CA ALA A 148 -17.21 -5.80 7.82
C ALA A 148 -18.26 -6.46 6.89
#